data_6a1ce46faff7c42db922c7ec5fb8b1c6
#
_entry.id   6a1ce46faff7c42db922c7ec5fb8b1c6
#
_cell.length_a   1.000
_cell.length_b   1.000
_cell.length_c   1.000
_cell.angle_alpha   90.00
_cell.angle_beta   90.00
_cell.angle_gamma   90.00
#
_symmetry.space_group_name_H-M   'P 1'
#
loop_
_entity.id
_entity.type
_entity.pdbx_description
1 polymer ?
#
loop_
_entity_poly.entity_id
_entity_poly.type
_entity_poly.pdbx_seq_one_letter_code
_entity_poly.pdbx_strand_id
1 'polypeptide(L)'
;MSQIIRTWLGFAAIGTGLIHLALVVSSPLPAAIILVGLGVTELGWGVLAFAKDRMIGASAARIVAIGPVIAWSMLVVAAILFDAAWLASFLPLIPMAIATVFELFAVAVLSLHLRPSRRSAAGAPAPPLPSVGRYLLAVTVGGILVGALTTPALAATEAGKYAQPHGEHHADFVPTQVDSNPPSDLFLPDHEQH
;
A
#
# COMPACT_ATOMS: atom_id res chain seq x y z
N MET A 1 -22.40 -11.74 7.73
CA MET A 1 -21.66 -10.87 6.79
C MET A 1 -21.60 -11.56 5.43
N SER A 2 -21.80 -10.82 4.32
CA SER A 2 -21.71 -11.42 3.00
C SER A 2 -20.25 -11.75 2.63
N GLN A 3 -20.04 -12.75 1.78
CA GLN A 3 -18.72 -13.13 1.28
C GLN A 3 -18.02 -11.96 0.58
N ILE A 4 -18.76 -11.19 -0.22
CA ILE A 4 -18.24 -10.02 -0.94
C ILE A 4 -17.64 -8.99 0.03
N ILE A 5 -18.38 -8.61 1.08
CA ILE A 5 -17.89 -7.61 2.05
C ILE A 5 -16.64 -8.12 2.77
N ARG A 6 -16.60 -9.40 3.12
CA ARG A 6 -15.40 -10.01 3.73
C ARG A 6 -14.19 -9.93 2.82
N THR A 7 -14.37 -10.23 1.53
CA THR A 7 -13.30 -10.12 0.53
C THR A 7 -12.79 -8.69 0.40
N TRP A 8 -13.67 -7.71 0.37
CA TRP A 8 -13.28 -6.29 0.29
C TRP A 8 -12.53 -5.82 1.54
N LEU A 9 -12.93 -6.29 2.73
CA LEU A 9 -12.17 -6.05 3.96
C LEU A 9 -10.79 -6.69 3.93
N GLY A 10 -10.68 -7.90 3.38
CA GLY A 10 -9.40 -8.58 3.18
C GLY A 10 -8.47 -7.77 2.26
N PHE A 11 -8.97 -7.28 1.12
CA PHE A 11 -8.21 -6.42 0.22
C PHE A 11 -7.78 -5.13 0.90
N ALA A 12 -8.69 -4.44 1.59
CA ALA A 12 -8.36 -3.21 2.30
C ALA A 12 -7.26 -3.43 3.35
N ALA A 13 -7.37 -4.50 4.16
CA ALA A 13 -6.36 -4.83 5.16
C ALA A 13 -4.99 -5.17 4.54
N ILE A 14 -4.96 -5.90 3.42
CA ILE A 14 -3.71 -6.16 2.70
C ILE A 14 -3.12 -4.86 2.17
N GLY A 15 -3.93 -3.99 1.55
CA GLY A 15 -3.47 -2.70 1.03
C GLY A 15 -2.88 -1.82 2.13
N THR A 16 -3.57 -1.69 3.27
CA THR A 16 -3.07 -0.92 4.43
C THR A 16 -1.79 -1.52 4.99
N GLY A 17 -1.75 -2.84 5.18
CA GLY A 17 -0.58 -3.53 5.70
C GLY A 17 0.66 -3.34 4.82
N LEU A 18 0.51 -3.36 3.49
CA LEU A 18 1.61 -3.07 2.56
C LEU A 18 2.09 -1.61 2.68
N ILE A 19 1.17 -0.65 2.82
CA ILE A 19 1.53 0.77 3.01
C ILE A 19 2.30 0.95 4.32
N HIS A 20 1.82 0.38 5.44
CA HIS A 20 2.52 0.46 6.72
C HIS A 20 3.92 -0.15 6.66
N LEU A 21 4.10 -1.30 6.02
CA LEU A 21 5.42 -1.91 5.82
C LEU A 21 6.34 -1.06 4.94
N ALA A 22 5.82 -0.43 3.90
CA ALA A 22 6.62 0.44 3.04
C ALA A 22 7.11 1.71 3.76
N LEU A 23 6.33 2.22 4.73
CA LEU A 23 6.70 3.38 5.55
C LEU A 23 7.80 3.08 6.58
N VAL A 24 8.09 1.81 6.86
CA VAL A 24 9.17 1.41 7.79
C VAL A 24 10.51 2.00 7.38
N VAL A 25 10.80 2.03 6.08
CA VAL A 25 12.11 2.44 5.52
C VAL A 25 12.48 3.88 5.90
N SER A 26 11.49 4.78 5.94
CA SER A 26 11.70 6.21 6.27
C SER A 26 11.49 6.54 7.74
N SER A 27 11.09 5.56 8.55
CA SER A 27 10.64 5.81 9.92
C SER A 27 11.76 5.68 10.95
N PRO A 28 11.78 6.51 12.01
CA PRO A 28 12.67 6.30 13.15
C PRO A 28 12.34 4.97 13.84
N LEU A 29 13.34 4.33 14.47
CA LEU A 29 13.25 2.98 15.01
C LEU A 29 11.98 2.69 15.84
N PRO A 30 11.54 3.55 16.78
CA PRO A 30 10.31 3.27 17.55
C PRO A 30 9.06 3.21 16.65
N ALA A 31 8.92 4.11 15.68
CA ALA A 31 7.81 4.12 14.73
C ALA A 31 7.89 2.94 13.77
N ALA A 32 9.10 2.58 13.31
CA ALA A 32 9.34 1.43 12.44
C ALA A 32 8.85 0.12 13.08
N ILE A 33 9.13 -0.11 14.38
CA ILE A 33 8.67 -1.28 15.11
C ILE A 33 7.13 -1.34 15.15
N ILE A 34 6.48 -0.21 15.41
CA ILE A 34 5.02 -0.11 15.44
C ILE A 34 4.44 -0.40 14.04
N LEU A 35 5.01 0.22 12.99
CA LEU A 35 4.56 0.03 11.61
C LEU A 35 4.74 -1.41 11.13
N VAL A 36 5.83 -2.08 11.49
CA VAL A 36 6.02 -3.52 11.22
C VAL A 36 4.93 -4.34 11.91
N GLY A 37 4.69 -4.10 13.20
CA GLY A 37 3.66 -4.80 13.98
C GLY A 37 2.27 -4.62 13.36
N LEU A 38 1.89 -3.39 13.01
CA LEU A 38 0.63 -3.07 12.34
C LEU A 38 0.54 -3.75 10.97
N GLY A 39 1.53 -3.53 10.10
CA GLY A 39 1.53 -4.05 8.74
C GLY A 39 1.44 -5.59 8.70
N VAL A 40 2.20 -6.28 9.53
CA VAL A 40 2.13 -7.76 9.63
C VAL A 40 0.78 -8.22 10.17
N THR A 41 0.23 -7.52 11.17
CA THR A 41 -1.08 -7.88 11.75
C THR A 41 -2.20 -7.68 10.72
N GLU A 42 -2.20 -6.59 9.99
CA GLU A 42 -3.18 -6.27 8.95
C GLU A 42 -3.10 -7.24 7.77
N LEU A 43 -1.89 -7.52 7.27
CA LEU A 43 -1.67 -8.54 6.24
C LEU A 43 -2.16 -9.91 6.69
N GLY A 44 -1.78 -10.34 7.88
CA GLY A 44 -2.19 -11.62 8.44
C GLY A 44 -3.70 -11.71 8.58
N TRP A 45 -4.35 -10.67 9.09
CA TRP A 45 -5.80 -10.63 9.19
C TRP A 45 -6.49 -10.59 7.83
N GLY A 46 -5.95 -9.84 6.87
CA GLY A 46 -6.44 -9.81 5.49
C GLY A 46 -6.43 -11.20 4.84
N VAL A 47 -5.32 -11.92 4.98
CA VAL A 47 -5.19 -13.32 4.51
C VAL A 47 -6.19 -14.23 5.21
N LEU A 48 -6.37 -14.09 6.53
CA LEU A 48 -7.37 -14.88 7.28
C LEU A 48 -8.81 -14.57 6.84
N ALA A 49 -9.11 -13.32 6.45
CA ALA A 49 -10.41 -12.93 5.92
C ALA A 49 -10.73 -13.64 4.59
N PHE A 50 -9.73 -13.99 3.79
CA PHE A 50 -9.89 -14.83 2.60
C PHE A 50 -10.00 -16.32 2.93
N ALA A 51 -9.14 -16.81 3.84
CA ALA A 51 -9.00 -18.24 4.13
C ALA A 51 -10.14 -18.81 4.98
N LYS A 52 -10.87 -18.00 5.73
CA LYS A 52 -11.91 -18.47 6.66
C LYS A 52 -13.30 -18.04 6.20
N ASP A 53 -14.29 -18.92 6.37
CA ASP A 53 -15.69 -18.63 6.04
C ASP A 53 -16.38 -17.67 7.00
N ARG A 54 -15.81 -17.46 8.16
CA ARG A 54 -16.31 -16.54 9.20
C ARG A 54 -15.28 -15.49 9.56
N MET A 55 -15.74 -14.29 9.92
CA MET A 55 -14.86 -13.24 10.44
C MET A 55 -14.33 -13.60 11.82
N ILE A 56 -13.01 -13.74 11.91
CA ILE A 56 -12.32 -13.99 13.18
C ILE A 56 -11.80 -12.65 13.71
N GLY A 57 -12.03 -12.40 15.00
CA GLY A 57 -11.47 -11.24 15.67
C GLY A 57 -11.99 -9.88 15.17
N ALA A 58 -13.22 -9.79 14.67
CA ALA A 58 -13.80 -8.56 14.14
C ALA A 58 -13.69 -7.35 15.10
N SER A 59 -13.86 -7.58 16.41
CA SER A 59 -13.70 -6.52 17.43
C SER A 59 -12.24 -6.06 17.56
N ALA A 60 -11.29 -7.00 17.58
CA ALA A 60 -9.86 -6.70 17.63
C ALA A 60 -9.42 -5.99 16.33
N ALA A 61 -9.83 -6.49 15.16
CA ALA A 61 -9.54 -5.87 13.87
C ALA A 61 -10.04 -4.42 13.79
N ARG A 62 -11.23 -4.13 14.35
CA ARG A 62 -11.75 -2.77 14.43
C ARG A 62 -10.87 -1.86 15.30
N ILE A 63 -10.37 -2.36 16.43
CA ILE A 63 -9.50 -1.59 17.32
C ILE A 63 -8.14 -1.35 16.66
N VAL A 64 -7.58 -2.36 16.00
CA VAL A 64 -6.32 -2.25 15.26
C VAL A 64 -6.45 -1.24 14.13
N ALA A 65 -7.54 -1.25 13.37
CA ALA A 65 -7.75 -0.31 12.28
C ALA A 65 -7.99 1.14 12.73
N ILE A 66 -8.60 1.39 13.90
CA ILE A 66 -8.82 2.76 14.38
C ILE A 66 -7.56 3.38 15.01
N GLY A 67 -6.66 2.55 15.54
CA GLY A 67 -5.45 2.98 16.23
C GLY A 67 -4.57 3.90 15.38
N PRO A 68 -4.09 3.47 14.19
CA PRO A 68 -3.26 4.28 13.30
C PRO A 68 -3.95 5.58 12.85
N VAL A 69 -5.26 5.55 12.58
CA VAL A 69 -6.04 6.75 12.23
C VAL A 69 -5.92 7.81 13.32
N ILE A 70 -6.15 7.41 14.57
CA ILE A 70 -6.06 8.33 15.72
C ILE A 70 -4.61 8.79 15.91
N ALA A 71 -3.65 7.87 15.88
CA ALA A 71 -2.23 8.18 16.10
C ALA A 71 -1.72 9.18 15.05
N TRP A 72 -2.01 8.94 13.77
CA TRP A 72 -1.60 9.85 12.69
C TRP A 72 -2.31 11.20 12.79
N SER A 73 -3.61 11.21 13.05
CA SER A 73 -4.36 12.46 13.24
C SER A 73 -3.81 13.27 14.40
N MET A 74 -3.49 12.65 15.53
CA MET A 74 -2.85 13.32 16.68
C MET A 74 -1.46 13.84 16.33
N LEU A 75 -0.67 13.09 15.57
CA LEU A 75 0.66 13.50 15.14
C LEU A 75 0.59 14.74 14.23
N VAL A 76 -0.33 14.76 13.26
CA VAL A 76 -0.55 15.90 12.37
C VAL A 76 -1.01 17.13 13.16
N VAL A 77 -1.97 16.96 14.07
CA VAL A 77 -2.44 18.05 14.94
C VAL A 77 -1.30 18.57 15.81
N ALA A 78 -0.51 17.70 16.42
CA ALA A 78 0.65 18.10 17.22
C ALA A 78 1.70 18.85 16.38
N ALA A 79 1.97 18.38 15.16
CA ALA A 79 2.91 19.04 14.24
C ALA A 79 2.48 20.48 13.92
N ILE A 80 1.18 20.72 13.75
CA ILE A 80 0.61 22.04 13.50
C ILE A 80 0.65 22.92 14.77
N LEU A 81 0.21 22.38 15.92
CA LEU A 81 0.10 23.17 17.16
C LEU A 81 1.46 23.59 17.72
N PHE A 82 2.49 22.77 17.54
CA PHE A 82 3.84 23.03 18.05
C PHE A 82 4.80 23.59 16.98
N ASP A 83 4.28 23.92 15.79
CA ASP A 83 5.10 24.35 14.62
C ASP A 83 6.29 23.38 14.38
N ALA A 84 6.03 22.09 14.50
CA ALA A 84 7.02 21.03 14.46
C ALA A 84 6.76 20.06 13.29
N ALA A 85 6.85 20.57 12.06
CA ALA A 85 6.57 19.79 10.84
C ALA A 85 7.41 18.48 10.74
N TRP A 86 8.58 18.44 11.40
CA TRP A 86 9.44 17.26 11.46
C TRP A 86 8.76 16.05 12.14
N LEU A 87 7.79 16.29 13.04
CA LEU A 87 7.06 15.21 13.72
C LEU A 87 6.27 14.32 12.75
N ALA A 88 5.79 14.88 11.65
CA ALA A 88 5.03 14.16 10.64
C ALA A 88 5.82 13.82 9.36
N SER A 89 7.08 14.28 9.27
CA SER A 89 7.87 14.19 8.03
C SER A 89 8.20 12.75 7.59
N PHE A 90 8.26 11.81 8.54
CA PHE A 90 8.51 10.39 8.24
C PHE A 90 7.25 9.61 7.83
N LEU A 91 6.07 10.23 7.94
CA LEU A 91 4.78 9.67 7.51
C LEU A 91 4.19 10.52 6.40
N PRO A 92 4.57 10.30 5.13
CA PRO A 92 4.11 11.09 4.00
C PRO A 92 2.58 11.12 3.90
N LEU A 93 2.04 12.29 3.55
CA LEU A 93 0.59 12.54 3.54
C LEU A 93 -0.17 11.57 2.63
N ILE A 94 0.33 11.33 1.41
CA ILE A 94 -0.38 10.51 0.41
C ILE A 94 -0.53 9.06 0.87
N PRO A 95 0.55 8.32 1.23
CA PRO A 95 0.41 6.95 1.74
C PRO A 95 -0.49 6.87 2.97
N MET A 96 -0.31 7.77 3.94
CA MET A 96 -1.11 7.76 5.16
C MET A 96 -2.58 8.09 4.92
N ALA A 97 -2.89 9.01 4.01
CA ALA A 97 -4.27 9.31 3.65
C ALA A 97 -4.98 8.11 3.02
N ILE A 98 -4.29 7.37 2.14
CA ILE A 98 -4.84 6.17 1.51
C ILE A 98 -5.01 5.04 2.53
N ALA A 99 -4.02 4.82 3.41
CA ALA A 99 -4.15 3.87 4.52
C ALA A 99 -5.36 4.21 5.39
N THR A 100 -5.50 5.49 5.78
CA THR A 100 -6.64 5.98 6.58
C THR A 100 -8.00 5.72 5.90
N VAL A 101 -8.10 5.89 4.58
CA VAL A 101 -9.33 5.57 3.84
C VAL A 101 -9.68 4.08 3.97
N PHE A 102 -8.71 3.19 3.82
CA PHE A 102 -8.93 1.75 3.98
C PHE A 102 -9.30 1.38 5.42
N GLU A 103 -8.63 1.97 6.41
CA GLU A 103 -8.91 1.76 7.84
C GLU A 103 -10.30 2.25 8.22
N LEU A 104 -10.70 3.45 7.79
CA LEU A 104 -12.04 3.98 8.03
C LEU A 104 -13.12 3.12 7.37
N PHE A 105 -12.87 2.62 6.15
CA PHE A 105 -13.75 1.66 5.51
C PHE A 105 -13.89 0.39 6.37
N ALA A 106 -12.76 -0.18 6.83
CA ALA A 106 -12.77 -1.36 7.68
C ALA A 106 -13.51 -1.11 9.01
N VAL A 107 -13.23 0.02 9.68
CA VAL A 107 -13.90 0.42 10.93
C VAL A 107 -15.40 0.58 10.72
N ALA A 108 -15.83 1.25 9.66
CA ALA A 108 -17.26 1.46 9.35
C ALA A 108 -17.98 0.12 9.14
N VAL A 109 -17.43 -0.73 8.27
CA VAL A 109 -18.03 -2.03 7.94
C VAL A 109 -18.06 -2.96 9.16
N LEU A 110 -16.96 -3.05 9.92
CA LEU A 110 -16.89 -3.88 11.12
C LEU A 110 -17.82 -3.34 12.23
N SER A 111 -17.93 -2.03 12.37
CA SER A 111 -18.85 -1.41 13.33
C SER A 111 -20.32 -1.71 13.00
N LEU A 112 -20.68 -1.68 11.72
CA LEU A 112 -22.02 -2.07 11.27
C LEU A 112 -22.28 -3.57 11.51
N HIS A 113 -21.26 -4.41 11.28
CA HIS A 113 -21.37 -5.85 11.51
C HIS A 113 -21.51 -6.21 12.99
N LEU A 114 -20.84 -5.49 13.87
CA LEU A 114 -20.84 -5.74 15.32
C LEU A 114 -22.05 -5.11 16.03
N ARG A 115 -22.87 -4.32 15.35
CA ARG A 115 -24.11 -3.80 15.93
C ARG A 115 -25.05 -4.96 16.27
N PRO A 116 -25.57 -5.02 17.51
CA PRO A 116 -26.55 -6.04 17.88
C PRO A 116 -27.78 -5.88 16.99
N SER A 117 -28.01 -6.88 16.16
CA SER A 117 -29.17 -6.90 15.26
C SER A 117 -30.39 -7.22 16.09
N ARG A 118 -31.26 -6.24 16.35
CA ARG A 118 -32.58 -6.48 16.98
C ARG A 118 -33.45 -7.48 16.19
N ARG A 119 -33.05 -7.83 14.95
CA ARG A 119 -33.71 -8.79 14.07
C ARG A 119 -33.26 -10.24 14.27
N SER A 120 -32.22 -10.52 15.04
CA SER A 120 -31.73 -11.91 15.26
C SER A 120 -32.65 -12.77 16.14
N ALA A 121 -33.74 -12.22 16.66
CA ALA A 121 -34.68 -12.95 17.53
C ALA A 121 -35.75 -13.76 16.80
N ALA A 122 -35.85 -13.71 15.50
CA ALA A 122 -36.85 -14.47 14.74
C ALA A 122 -36.17 -15.10 13.51
N GLY A 123 -35.78 -16.36 13.61
CA GLY A 123 -35.60 -17.36 12.55
C GLY A 123 -35.46 -16.91 11.09
N ALA A 124 -34.85 -15.76 10.81
CA ALA A 124 -34.69 -15.26 9.46
C ALA A 124 -33.77 -16.20 8.67
N PRO A 125 -34.19 -16.70 7.48
CA PRO A 125 -33.36 -17.56 6.63
C PRO A 125 -32.00 -16.88 6.34
N ALA A 126 -30.93 -17.67 6.29
CA ALA A 126 -29.63 -17.19 5.88
C ALA A 126 -29.73 -16.51 4.50
N PRO A 127 -29.11 -15.35 4.28
CA PRO A 127 -29.15 -14.68 2.99
C PRO A 127 -28.59 -15.62 1.90
N PRO A 128 -29.22 -15.65 0.72
CA PRO A 128 -28.78 -16.50 -0.37
C PRO A 128 -27.34 -16.15 -0.78
N LEU A 129 -26.57 -17.17 -1.14
CA LEU A 129 -25.21 -16.98 -1.66
C LEU A 129 -25.26 -16.12 -2.93
N PRO A 130 -24.33 -15.17 -3.12
CA PRO A 130 -24.27 -14.41 -4.34
C PRO A 130 -24.01 -15.33 -5.53
N SER A 131 -24.58 -15.02 -6.69
CA SER A 131 -24.25 -15.75 -7.93
C SER A 131 -22.75 -15.63 -8.22
N VAL A 132 -22.15 -16.66 -8.79
CA VAL A 132 -20.72 -16.72 -9.10
C VAL A 132 -20.26 -15.48 -9.88
N GLY A 133 -21.04 -15.05 -10.89
CA GLY A 133 -20.71 -13.86 -11.68
C GLY A 133 -20.66 -12.58 -10.85
N ARG A 134 -21.63 -12.37 -9.94
CA ARG A 134 -21.63 -11.19 -9.04
C ARG A 134 -20.45 -11.23 -8.06
N TYR A 135 -20.09 -12.42 -7.58
CA TYR A 135 -18.92 -12.56 -6.71
C TYR A 135 -17.63 -12.22 -7.45
N LEU A 136 -17.42 -12.82 -8.63
CA LEU A 136 -16.23 -12.55 -9.45
C LEU A 136 -16.12 -11.07 -9.83
N LEU A 137 -17.21 -10.44 -10.26
CA LEU A 137 -17.23 -9.01 -10.56
C LEU A 137 -16.83 -8.18 -9.33
N ALA A 138 -17.40 -8.48 -8.16
CA ALA A 138 -17.09 -7.76 -6.94
C ALA A 138 -15.62 -7.93 -6.50
N VAL A 139 -15.06 -9.14 -6.65
CA VAL A 139 -13.64 -9.41 -6.37
C VAL A 139 -12.74 -8.64 -7.33
N THR A 140 -13.04 -8.68 -8.63
CA THR A 140 -12.27 -7.95 -9.65
C THR A 140 -12.29 -6.46 -9.41
N VAL A 141 -13.47 -5.87 -9.20
CA VAL A 141 -13.61 -4.43 -8.90
C VAL A 141 -12.88 -4.07 -7.61
N GLY A 142 -13.04 -4.86 -6.55
CA GLY A 142 -12.34 -4.64 -5.28
C GLY A 142 -10.82 -4.70 -5.43
N GLY A 143 -10.30 -5.69 -6.14
CA GLY A 143 -8.87 -5.83 -6.41
C GLY A 143 -8.31 -4.66 -7.24
N ILE A 144 -9.02 -4.23 -8.29
CA ILE A 144 -8.65 -3.07 -9.10
C ILE A 144 -8.63 -1.79 -8.26
N LEU A 145 -9.67 -1.52 -7.47
CA LEU A 145 -9.75 -0.33 -6.64
C LEU A 145 -8.62 -0.27 -5.61
N VAL A 146 -8.41 -1.38 -4.88
CA VAL A 146 -7.33 -1.43 -3.89
C VAL A 146 -5.97 -1.33 -4.55
N GLY A 147 -5.73 -2.03 -5.66
CA GLY A 147 -4.49 -1.93 -6.42
C GLY A 147 -4.23 -0.51 -6.95
N ALA A 148 -5.24 0.14 -7.52
CA ALA A 148 -5.15 1.50 -8.04
C ALA A 148 -4.85 2.55 -6.96
N LEU A 149 -5.27 2.31 -5.71
CA LEU A 149 -4.96 3.19 -4.58
C LEU A 149 -3.62 2.82 -3.92
N THR A 150 -3.34 1.54 -3.75
CA THR A 150 -2.13 1.07 -3.05
C THR A 150 -0.87 1.34 -3.88
N THR A 151 -0.91 1.15 -5.21
CA THR A 151 0.27 1.35 -6.07
C THR A 151 0.83 2.78 -5.98
N PRO A 152 0.07 3.85 -6.19
CA PRO A 152 0.60 5.20 -6.05
C PRO A 152 0.97 5.54 -4.60
N ALA A 153 0.30 4.96 -3.60
CA ALA A 153 0.68 5.11 -2.21
C ALA A 153 2.07 4.53 -1.95
N LEU A 154 2.36 3.32 -2.43
CA LEU A 154 3.66 2.68 -2.32
C LEU A 154 4.74 3.46 -3.08
N ALA A 155 4.44 3.90 -4.31
CA ALA A 155 5.37 4.72 -5.10
C ALA A 155 5.74 6.04 -4.42
N ALA A 156 4.84 6.61 -3.61
CA ALA A 156 5.08 7.84 -2.85
C ALA A 156 5.87 7.62 -1.54
N THR A 157 6.20 6.37 -1.18
CA THR A 157 7.07 6.06 -0.02
C THR A 157 8.55 6.11 -0.39
N GLU A 158 9.43 6.19 0.62
CA GLU A 158 10.87 6.04 0.40
C GLU A 158 11.22 4.68 -0.22
N ALA A 159 10.54 3.61 0.21
CA ALA A 159 10.69 2.27 -0.37
C ALA A 159 10.37 2.26 -1.87
N GLY A 160 9.38 3.04 -2.32
CA GLY A 160 9.00 3.16 -3.73
C GLY A 160 10.09 3.76 -4.62
N LYS A 161 10.94 4.64 -4.08
CA LYS A 161 12.07 5.22 -4.82
C LYS A 161 13.12 4.20 -5.22
N TYR A 162 13.22 3.09 -4.50
CA TYR A 162 14.14 1.99 -4.80
C TYR A 162 13.51 0.91 -5.69
N ALA A 163 12.20 1.01 -5.98
CA ALA A 163 11.52 0.10 -6.90
C ALA A 163 11.89 0.50 -8.34
N GLN A 164 12.90 -0.17 -8.91
CA GLN A 164 13.31 0.02 -10.30
C GLN A 164 12.26 -0.58 -11.25
N PRO A 165 11.81 0.15 -12.28
CA PRO A 165 10.98 -0.43 -13.33
C PRO A 165 11.73 -1.57 -14.01
N HIS A 166 11.13 -2.76 -14.06
CA HIS A 166 11.67 -3.87 -14.84
C HIS A 166 11.64 -3.50 -16.34
N GLY A 167 12.72 -2.97 -16.86
CA GLY A 167 12.81 -2.57 -18.28
C GLY A 167 13.80 -1.43 -18.56
N GLU A 168 14.22 -0.67 -17.56
CA GLU A 168 15.19 0.43 -17.79
C GLU A 168 16.67 -0.03 -17.86
N HIS A 169 16.95 -1.32 -17.68
CA HIS A 169 18.31 -1.85 -17.83
C HIS A 169 18.88 -1.77 -19.26
N HIS A 170 18.09 -1.28 -20.23
CA HIS A 170 18.55 -1.12 -21.61
C HIS A 170 18.71 0.35 -22.04
N ALA A 171 18.38 1.32 -21.20
CA ALA A 171 18.49 2.73 -21.56
C ALA A 171 19.93 3.29 -21.43
N ASP A 172 20.82 2.62 -20.71
CA ASP A 172 22.22 3.05 -20.55
C ASP A 172 23.17 2.50 -21.60
N PHE A 173 22.68 1.75 -22.59
CA PHE A 173 23.46 1.44 -23.76
C PHE A 173 23.38 2.62 -24.76
N VAL A 174 23.94 3.75 -24.38
CA VAL A 174 24.36 4.75 -25.37
C VAL A 174 25.54 4.08 -26.10
N PRO A 175 25.42 3.67 -27.37
CA PRO A 175 26.57 3.21 -28.12
C PRO A 175 27.54 4.38 -28.10
N THR A 176 28.70 4.21 -27.47
CA THR A 176 29.81 5.14 -27.57
C THR A 176 29.99 5.37 -29.08
N GLN A 177 29.65 6.57 -29.53
CA GLN A 177 29.97 6.96 -30.91
C GLN A 177 31.47 6.74 -31.02
N VAL A 178 31.84 5.71 -31.76
CA VAL A 178 33.20 5.56 -32.21
C VAL A 178 33.47 6.81 -33.02
N ASP A 179 34.31 7.68 -32.45
CA ASP A 179 34.77 8.89 -33.08
C ASP A 179 35.41 8.45 -34.39
N SER A 180 34.68 8.59 -35.50
CA SER A 180 35.11 8.25 -36.84
C SER A 180 36.02 9.35 -37.42
N ASN A 181 36.66 10.14 -36.56
CA ASN A 181 37.67 11.07 -36.97
C ASN A 181 39.01 10.30 -37.02
N PRO A 182 39.54 10.00 -38.20
CA PRO A 182 40.85 9.40 -38.31
C PRO A 182 41.88 10.39 -37.71
N PRO A 183 42.90 9.92 -36.96
CA PRO A 183 43.91 10.79 -36.40
C PRO A 183 44.63 11.51 -37.55
N SER A 184 44.63 12.84 -37.50
CA SER A 184 45.20 13.74 -38.52
C SER A 184 46.69 13.78 -38.54
N ASP A 185 47.38 12.88 -37.85
CA ASP A 185 48.82 12.94 -37.61
C ASP A 185 49.59 11.85 -38.39
N LEU A 186 49.14 11.52 -39.60
CA LEU A 186 50.00 10.80 -40.51
C LEU A 186 50.93 11.81 -41.23
N PHE A 187 51.92 12.35 -40.50
CA PHE A 187 53.02 12.99 -41.13
C PHE A 187 53.82 11.95 -41.96
N LEU A 188 53.70 12.07 -43.27
CA LEU A 188 54.62 11.40 -44.19
C LEU A 188 55.94 12.16 -44.17
N PRO A 189 57.09 11.48 -43.91
CA PRO A 189 58.38 12.11 -44.03
C PRO A 189 58.67 12.42 -45.52
N ASP A 190 59.03 13.70 -45.78
CA ASP A 190 59.53 14.15 -47.08
C ASP A 190 60.78 13.35 -47.46
N HIS A 191 60.70 12.63 -48.56
CA HIS A 191 61.89 12.12 -49.23
C HIS A 191 62.48 13.22 -50.08
N GLU A 192 63.49 13.90 -49.56
CA GLU A 192 64.39 14.70 -50.38
C GLU A 192 65.21 13.77 -51.28
N GLN A 193 65.07 13.99 -52.58
CA GLN A 193 65.94 13.38 -53.61
C GLN A 193 67.20 14.18 -53.77
N HIS A 194 68.36 13.47 -53.68
CA HIS A 194 69.61 13.81 -54.34
C HIS A 194 69.99 12.72 -55.33
#